data_c0e4d0a2bf14435b5ddb863d41b23cf2
#
_entry.id   c0e4d0a2bf14435b5ddb863d41b23cf2
#
_cell.length_a   1.000
_cell.length_b   1.000
_cell.length_c   1.000
_cell.angle_alpha   90.00
_cell.angle_beta   90.00
_cell.angle_gamma   90.00
#
_symmetry.space_group_name_H-M   'P 1'
#
loop_
_entity.id
_entity.type
_entity.pdbx_description
1 polymer ?
#
loop_
_entity_poly.entity_id
_entity_poly.type
_entity_poly.pdbx_seq_one_letter_code
_entity_poly.pdbx_strand_id
1 'polypeptide(L)'
;MDLRNDMLTIPLGQRFTLDEQQNLFFVNLERFALRSRADIDSIARAVEARLGGLNRRVYAIVNYDNFSILPEWLDEYSAMVRSLTERFYSGVSRYTTSGFLRIKLGEALEKLGVAAHIFESADEAQSDWRNIEGGAGLHPAPNKRAI
;
A
#
# COMPACT_ATOMS: atom_id res chain seq x y z
N MET A 1 2.22 -30.43 5.37
CA MET A 1 2.30 -29.13 4.72
C MET A 1 1.97 -29.27 3.24
N ASP A 2 1.17 -28.39 2.73
CA ASP A 2 0.78 -28.42 1.32
C ASP A 2 1.81 -27.65 0.49
N LEU A 3 2.61 -28.39 -0.26
CA LEU A 3 3.65 -27.79 -1.10
C LEU A 3 3.07 -26.87 -2.18
N ARG A 4 1.85 -27.17 -2.62
CA ARG A 4 1.21 -26.34 -3.63
C ARG A 4 0.91 -24.94 -3.07
N ASN A 5 0.46 -24.85 -1.83
CA ASN A 5 0.22 -23.58 -1.20
C ASN A 5 1.51 -22.79 -1.03
N ASP A 6 2.58 -23.48 -0.65
CA ASP A 6 3.87 -22.82 -0.50
C ASP A 6 4.37 -22.25 -1.82
N MET A 7 4.14 -22.97 -2.92
CA MET A 7 4.56 -22.50 -4.22
C MET A 7 3.75 -21.32 -4.71
N LEU A 8 2.49 -21.21 -4.28
CA LEU A 8 1.60 -20.11 -4.69
C LEU A 8 1.72 -18.88 -3.79
N THR A 9 2.37 -19.04 -2.64
CA THR A 9 2.51 -17.93 -1.70
C THR A 9 3.76 -17.14 -2.00
N ILE A 10 3.61 -15.83 -2.17
CA ILE A 10 4.76 -14.95 -2.39
C ILE A 10 5.46 -14.73 -1.06
N PRO A 11 6.76 -15.00 -0.94
CA PRO A 11 7.50 -14.72 0.30
C PRO A 11 7.42 -13.23 0.64
N LEU A 12 7.31 -12.93 1.92
CA LEU A 12 7.12 -11.54 2.36
C LEU A 12 8.21 -10.62 1.82
N GLY A 13 9.47 -11.06 1.87
CA GLY A 13 10.58 -10.23 1.41
C GLY A 13 10.55 -9.86 -0.06
N GLN A 14 9.81 -10.60 -0.87
CA GLN A 14 9.70 -10.34 -2.31
C GLN A 14 8.52 -9.44 -2.66
N ARG A 15 7.76 -9.01 -1.66
CA ARG A 15 6.56 -8.22 -1.88
C ARG A 15 6.81 -6.73 -1.93
N PHE A 16 8.04 -6.30 -1.67
CA PHE A 16 8.39 -4.89 -1.55
C PHE A 16 9.54 -4.57 -2.49
N THR A 17 9.32 -3.67 -3.44
CA THR A 17 10.31 -3.34 -4.46
C THR A 17 10.40 -1.85 -4.64
N LEU A 18 11.62 -1.31 -4.54
CA LEU A 18 11.87 0.10 -4.76
C LEU A 18 12.49 0.31 -6.14
N ASP A 19 11.81 1.09 -6.97
CA ASP A 19 12.35 1.56 -8.24
C ASP A 19 12.95 2.94 -7.97
N GLU A 20 14.26 3.00 -7.87
CA GLU A 20 14.94 4.23 -7.49
C GLU A 20 14.87 5.29 -8.58
N GLN A 21 14.84 4.89 -9.83
CA GLN A 21 14.77 5.84 -10.94
C GLN A 21 13.47 6.60 -10.95
N GLN A 22 12.38 5.92 -10.67
CA GLN A 22 11.06 6.54 -10.66
C GLN A 22 10.64 7.01 -9.27
N ASN A 23 11.43 6.69 -8.26
CA ASN A 23 11.11 6.96 -6.85
C ASN A 23 9.77 6.34 -6.48
N LEU A 24 9.56 5.10 -6.90
CA LEU A 24 8.31 4.39 -6.80
C LEU A 24 8.51 3.11 -6.01
N PHE A 25 7.66 2.92 -4.99
CA PHE A 25 7.74 1.77 -4.10
C PHE A 25 6.52 0.88 -4.31
N PHE A 26 6.76 -0.35 -4.72
CA PHE A 26 5.68 -1.31 -4.95
C PHE A 26 5.52 -2.19 -3.73
N VAL A 27 4.29 -2.28 -3.25
CA VAL A 27 3.90 -3.13 -2.13
C VAL A 27 2.90 -4.13 -2.65
N ASN A 28 3.28 -5.41 -2.71
CA ASN A 28 2.43 -6.46 -3.24
C ASN A 28 1.88 -7.30 -2.09
N LEU A 29 0.64 -7.02 -1.69
CA LEU A 29 -0.05 -7.78 -0.65
C LEU A 29 -1.07 -8.76 -1.24
N GLU A 30 -0.91 -9.07 -2.53
CA GLU A 30 -1.78 -10.03 -3.20
C GLU A 30 -1.77 -11.37 -2.47
N ARG A 31 -2.97 -11.87 -2.17
CA ARG A 31 -3.17 -13.15 -1.49
C ARG A 31 -2.53 -13.24 -0.09
N PHE A 32 -2.19 -12.10 0.49
CA PHE A 32 -1.70 -12.09 1.86
C PHE A 32 -2.91 -12.15 2.80
N ALA A 33 -2.85 -13.04 3.79
CA ALA A 33 -3.90 -13.16 4.78
C ALA A 33 -3.38 -12.62 6.11
N LEU A 34 -3.89 -11.45 6.50
CA LEU A 34 -3.47 -10.79 7.73
C LEU A 34 -4.36 -11.27 8.87
N ARG A 35 -3.78 -12.00 9.82
CA ARG A 35 -4.52 -12.68 10.88
C ARG A 35 -4.00 -12.40 12.28
N SER A 36 -2.94 -11.62 12.42
CA SER A 36 -2.32 -11.42 13.73
C SER A 36 -1.55 -10.13 13.76
N ARG A 37 -1.21 -9.72 14.99
CA ARG A 37 -0.31 -8.57 15.18
C ARG A 37 1.06 -8.84 14.55
N ALA A 38 1.52 -10.08 14.60
CA ALA A 38 2.80 -10.44 14.01
C ALA A 38 2.82 -10.17 12.50
N ASP A 39 1.68 -10.39 11.83
CA ASP A 39 1.57 -10.07 10.40
C ASP A 39 1.70 -8.57 10.16
N ILE A 40 1.04 -7.76 10.99
CA ILE A 40 1.13 -6.30 10.89
C ILE A 40 2.59 -5.86 11.10
N ASP A 41 3.22 -6.38 12.15
CA ASP A 41 4.60 -6.01 12.47
C ASP A 41 5.56 -6.43 11.37
N SER A 42 5.31 -7.57 10.74
CA SER A 42 6.16 -8.06 9.65
C SER A 42 6.12 -7.14 8.44
N ILE A 43 4.94 -6.65 8.10
CA ILE A 43 4.79 -5.70 7.00
C ILE A 43 5.53 -4.41 7.34
N ALA A 44 5.32 -3.87 8.54
CA ALA A 44 5.97 -2.63 8.96
C ALA A 44 7.50 -2.76 8.90
N ARG A 45 8.04 -3.87 9.43
CA ARG A 45 9.48 -4.08 9.42
C ARG A 45 10.04 -4.23 8.01
N ALA A 46 9.30 -4.86 7.11
CA ALA A 46 9.74 -5.01 5.73
C ALA A 46 9.85 -3.67 5.03
N VAL A 47 8.87 -2.79 5.25
CA VAL A 47 8.91 -1.44 4.68
C VAL A 47 10.06 -0.64 5.28
N GLU A 48 10.20 -0.68 6.60
CA GLU A 48 11.30 0.03 7.27
C GLU A 48 12.66 -0.44 6.80
N ALA A 49 12.83 -1.75 6.56
CA ALA A 49 14.09 -2.28 6.09
C ALA A 49 14.47 -1.71 4.72
N ARG A 50 13.48 -1.41 3.89
CA ARG A 50 13.74 -0.90 2.55
C ARG A 50 13.82 0.61 2.48
N LEU A 51 13.08 1.32 3.30
CA LEU A 51 12.94 2.77 3.18
C LEU A 51 13.60 3.54 4.33
N GLY A 52 13.95 2.85 5.42
CA GLY A 52 14.42 3.54 6.62
C GLY A 52 15.70 4.33 6.45
N GLY A 53 16.55 3.95 5.49
CA GLY A 53 17.80 4.65 5.24
C GLY A 53 17.74 5.72 4.16
N LEU A 54 16.56 5.91 3.56
CA LEU A 54 16.44 6.90 2.49
C LEU A 54 16.27 8.30 3.05
N ASN A 55 16.82 9.29 2.35
CA ASN A 55 16.69 10.69 2.73
C ASN A 55 15.56 11.38 1.99
N ARG A 56 14.64 10.62 1.44
CA ARG A 56 13.53 11.16 0.66
C ARG A 56 12.29 10.30 0.85
N ARG A 57 11.14 10.87 0.55
CA ARG A 57 9.89 10.13 0.53
C ARG A 57 9.69 9.50 -0.83
N VAL A 58 8.95 8.39 -0.87
CA VAL A 58 8.68 7.67 -2.11
C VAL A 58 7.17 7.61 -2.33
N TYR A 59 6.76 7.47 -3.58
CA TYR A 59 5.35 7.23 -3.90
C TYR A 59 5.13 5.71 -3.86
N ALA A 60 4.06 5.28 -3.19
CA ALA A 60 3.77 3.86 -3.04
C ALA A 60 2.57 3.45 -3.90
N ILE A 61 2.67 2.27 -4.51
CA ILE A 61 1.54 1.61 -5.17
C ILE A 61 1.35 0.27 -4.49
N VAL A 62 0.14 0.03 -3.97
CA VAL A 62 -0.15 -1.15 -3.15
C VAL A 62 -1.19 -2.03 -3.84
N ASN A 63 -0.83 -3.28 -4.05
CA ASN A 63 -1.72 -4.31 -4.60
C ASN A 63 -2.40 -5.06 -3.46
N TYR A 64 -3.72 -4.92 -3.38
CA TYR A 64 -4.55 -5.62 -2.39
C TYR A 64 -5.42 -6.71 -3.02
N ASP A 65 -5.12 -7.15 -4.23
CA ASP A 65 -5.95 -8.20 -4.86
C ASP A 65 -5.88 -9.48 -4.04
N ASN A 66 -7.05 -10.01 -3.69
CA ASN A 66 -7.17 -11.22 -2.89
C ASN A 66 -6.48 -11.11 -1.51
N PHE A 67 -6.22 -9.89 -1.05
CA PHE A 67 -5.79 -9.64 0.30
C PHE A 67 -6.96 -9.87 1.24
N SER A 68 -6.69 -10.50 2.37
CA SER A 68 -7.71 -10.67 3.40
C SER A 68 -7.18 -10.22 4.75
N ILE A 69 -8.07 -9.73 5.57
CA ILE A 69 -7.73 -9.26 6.91
C ILE A 69 -8.89 -9.58 7.84
N LEU A 70 -8.57 -10.15 9.00
CA LEU A 70 -9.59 -10.37 10.01
C LEU A 70 -10.07 -9.03 10.52
N PRO A 71 -11.39 -8.84 10.67
CA PRO A 71 -11.94 -7.54 11.08
C PRO A 71 -11.34 -7.00 12.37
N GLU A 72 -10.97 -7.86 13.29
CA GLU A 72 -10.39 -7.45 14.57
C GLU A 72 -9.05 -6.77 14.43
N TRP A 73 -8.36 -6.93 13.30
CA TRP A 73 -7.04 -6.33 13.08
C TRP A 73 -7.09 -5.12 12.15
N LEU A 74 -8.26 -4.78 11.64
CA LEU A 74 -8.38 -3.72 10.64
C LEU A 74 -7.93 -2.35 11.17
N ASP A 75 -8.35 -2.00 12.38
CA ASP A 75 -7.98 -0.71 12.96
C ASP A 75 -6.48 -0.63 13.25
N GLU A 76 -5.90 -1.70 13.79
CA GLU A 76 -4.46 -1.71 14.04
C GLU A 76 -3.66 -1.68 12.76
N TYR A 77 -4.11 -2.43 11.76
CA TYR A 77 -3.46 -2.40 10.45
C TYR A 77 -3.49 -0.98 9.87
N SER A 78 -4.64 -0.34 9.94
CA SER A 78 -4.81 1.02 9.42
C SER A 78 -3.93 2.03 10.15
N ALA A 79 -3.76 1.86 11.46
CA ALA A 79 -2.85 2.70 12.24
C ALA A 79 -1.40 2.52 11.80
N MET A 80 -1.00 1.28 11.51
CA MET A 80 0.33 1.00 10.98
C MET A 80 0.53 1.66 9.62
N VAL A 81 -0.46 1.55 8.74
CA VAL A 81 -0.42 2.18 7.41
C VAL A 81 -0.28 3.70 7.55
N ARG A 82 -1.01 4.31 8.49
CA ARG A 82 -0.90 5.73 8.74
C ARG A 82 0.53 6.11 9.13
N SER A 83 1.13 5.34 10.03
CA SER A 83 2.50 5.58 10.46
C SER A 83 3.48 5.53 9.30
N LEU A 84 3.37 4.49 8.46
CA LEU A 84 4.24 4.37 7.29
C LEU A 84 4.05 5.52 6.30
N THR A 85 2.80 5.92 6.11
CA THR A 85 2.47 7.01 5.20
C THR A 85 3.11 8.30 5.66
N GLU A 86 3.01 8.60 6.94
CA GLU A 86 3.58 9.83 7.50
C GLU A 86 5.10 9.84 7.45
N ARG A 87 5.70 8.68 7.59
CA ARG A 87 7.16 8.58 7.66
C ARG A 87 7.84 8.46 6.31
N PHE A 88 7.24 7.75 5.38
CA PHE A 88 7.95 7.32 4.19
C PHE A 88 7.33 7.72 2.86
N TYR A 89 6.04 7.99 2.79
CA TYR A 89 5.37 8.14 1.50
C TYR A 89 5.07 9.59 1.16
N SER A 90 5.33 9.96 -0.11
CA SER A 90 4.89 11.24 -0.66
C SER A 90 3.44 11.14 -1.12
N GLY A 91 2.99 9.95 -1.42
CA GLY A 91 1.62 9.67 -1.82
C GLY A 91 1.45 8.18 -1.99
N VAL A 92 0.21 7.74 -2.11
CA VAL A 92 -0.12 6.32 -2.23
C VAL A 92 -1.29 6.14 -3.18
N SER A 93 -1.19 5.16 -4.07
CA SER A 93 -2.32 4.64 -4.82
C SER A 93 -2.47 3.17 -4.48
N ARG A 94 -3.69 2.75 -4.16
CA ARG A 94 -3.99 1.37 -3.80
C ARG A 94 -4.95 0.80 -4.83
N TYR A 95 -4.94 -0.51 -5.02
CA TYR A 95 -5.95 -1.11 -5.89
C TYR A 95 -6.35 -2.50 -5.40
N THR A 96 -7.60 -2.85 -5.69
CA THR A 96 -8.16 -4.18 -5.45
C THR A 96 -9.40 -4.36 -6.31
N THR A 97 -9.61 -5.58 -6.76
CA THR A 97 -10.85 -5.92 -7.47
C THR A 97 -12.01 -6.15 -6.51
N SER A 98 -11.74 -6.27 -5.20
CA SER A 98 -12.78 -6.49 -4.20
C SER A 98 -13.45 -5.20 -3.79
N GLY A 99 -14.73 -5.02 -4.19
CA GLY A 99 -15.50 -3.86 -3.75
C GLY A 99 -15.70 -3.83 -2.24
N PHE A 100 -15.87 -5.00 -1.63
CA PHE A 100 -16.04 -5.08 -0.18
C PHE A 100 -14.79 -4.59 0.55
N LEU A 101 -13.62 -5.07 0.14
CA LEU A 101 -12.37 -4.65 0.77
C LEU A 101 -12.13 -3.16 0.55
N ARG A 102 -12.43 -2.66 -0.65
CA ARG A 102 -12.25 -1.24 -0.96
C ARG A 102 -13.04 -0.37 0.00
N ILE A 103 -14.28 -0.75 0.27
CA ILE A 103 -15.13 0.00 1.19
C ILE A 103 -14.60 -0.10 2.63
N LYS A 104 -14.35 -1.31 3.10
CA LYS A 104 -13.96 -1.52 4.50
C LYS A 104 -12.60 -0.92 4.82
N LEU A 105 -11.63 -1.15 3.98
CA LEU A 105 -10.30 -0.57 4.18
C LEU A 105 -10.33 0.94 4.02
N GLY A 106 -11.09 1.42 3.02
CA GLY A 106 -11.23 2.86 2.81
C GLY A 106 -11.81 3.56 4.02
N GLU A 107 -12.87 3.01 4.61
CA GLU A 107 -13.47 3.58 5.80
C GLU A 107 -12.49 3.63 6.98
N ALA A 108 -11.75 2.53 7.17
CA ALA A 108 -10.80 2.44 8.28
C ALA A 108 -9.67 3.45 8.13
N LEU A 109 -9.15 3.63 6.93
CA LEU A 109 -8.09 4.60 6.67
C LEU A 109 -8.59 6.03 6.85
N GLU A 110 -9.78 6.32 6.33
CA GLU A 110 -10.35 7.67 6.42
C GLU A 110 -10.64 8.09 7.84
N LYS A 111 -11.00 7.14 8.69
CA LYS A 111 -11.19 7.42 10.12
C LYS A 111 -9.90 7.95 10.77
N LEU A 112 -8.77 7.60 10.23
CA LEU A 112 -7.46 8.04 10.75
C LEU A 112 -6.89 9.21 9.97
N GLY A 113 -7.68 9.79 9.08
CA GLY A 113 -7.22 10.92 8.28
C GLY A 113 -6.31 10.54 7.12
N VAL A 114 -6.29 9.26 6.75
CA VAL A 114 -5.49 8.80 5.61
C VAL A 114 -6.39 8.75 4.38
N ALA A 115 -6.00 9.45 3.33
CA ALA A 115 -6.72 9.39 2.07
C ALA A 115 -6.62 7.97 1.51
N ALA A 116 -7.77 7.35 1.22
CA ALA A 116 -7.79 5.94 0.86
C ALA A 116 -7.22 5.67 -0.53
N HIS A 117 -7.65 6.42 -1.53
CA HIS A 117 -7.19 6.29 -2.93
C HIS A 117 -7.09 4.83 -3.36
N ILE A 118 -8.22 4.10 -3.24
CA ILE A 118 -8.27 2.70 -3.62
C ILE A 118 -9.01 2.55 -4.94
N PHE A 119 -8.29 2.15 -5.96
CA PHE A 119 -8.80 1.99 -7.32
C PHE A 119 -9.22 0.55 -7.58
N GLU A 120 -9.84 0.31 -8.72
CA GLU A 120 -10.32 -1.04 -9.07
C GLU A 120 -9.27 -1.86 -9.79
N SER A 121 -8.22 -1.23 -10.32
CA SER A 121 -7.21 -1.94 -11.09
C SER A 121 -5.83 -1.30 -10.94
N ALA A 122 -4.81 -2.09 -11.28
CA ALA A 122 -3.43 -1.60 -11.31
C ALA A 122 -3.29 -0.45 -12.31
N ASP A 123 -3.97 -0.54 -13.45
CA ASP A 123 -3.88 0.50 -14.49
C ASP A 123 -4.37 1.83 -13.96
N GLU A 124 -5.48 1.83 -13.22
CA GLU A 124 -6.01 3.06 -12.63
C GLU A 124 -5.06 3.63 -11.59
N ALA A 125 -4.50 2.78 -10.75
CA ALA A 125 -3.56 3.22 -9.72
C ALA A 125 -2.30 3.81 -10.35
N GLN A 126 -1.78 3.18 -11.40
CA GLN A 126 -0.61 3.67 -12.10
C GLN A 126 -0.90 4.96 -12.86
N SER A 127 -2.10 5.09 -13.41
CA SER A 127 -2.52 6.33 -14.07
C SER A 127 -2.57 7.47 -13.08
N ASP A 128 -3.06 7.22 -11.87
CA ASP A 128 -3.10 8.23 -10.83
C ASP A 128 -1.69 8.69 -10.49
N TRP A 129 -0.76 7.75 -10.30
CA TRP A 129 0.63 8.08 -10.05
C TRP A 129 1.24 8.89 -11.19
N ARG A 130 1.01 8.49 -12.45
CA ARG A 130 1.58 9.20 -13.59
C ARG A 130 1.05 10.61 -13.69
N ASN A 131 -0.24 10.81 -13.44
CA ASN A 131 -0.84 12.14 -13.49
C ASN A 131 -0.26 13.04 -12.42
N ILE A 132 0.16 12.47 -11.33
CA ILE A 132 0.66 13.21 -10.17
C ILE A 132 2.17 13.39 -10.26
N GLU A 133 2.91 12.28 -10.35
CA GLU A 133 4.38 12.32 -10.26
C GLU A 133 5.03 12.47 -11.63
N GLY A 134 4.50 11.76 -12.63
CA GLY A 134 5.05 11.83 -13.99
C GLY A 134 4.87 13.20 -14.60
N GLY A 135 3.78 13.89 -14.25
CA GLY A 135 3.52 15.24 -14.68
C GLY A 135 3.71 16.26 -13.58
N ALA A 136 4.47 15.91 -12.55
CA ALA A 136 4.55 16.70 -11.33
C ALA A 136 4.94 18.14 -11.56
N GLY A 137 5.86 18.38 -12.49
CA GLY A 137 6.28 19.73 -12.81
C GLY A 137 5.17 20.59 -13.40
N LEU A 138 4.15 19.95 -13.92
CA LEU A 138 3.03 20.62 -14.57
C LEU A 138 1.81 20.71 -13.66
N HIS A 139 1.82 20.04 -12.55
CA HIS A 139 0.66 19.97 -11.66
C HIS A 139 0.63 21.18 -10.73
N PRO A 140 -0.37 22.02 -10.87
CA PRO A 140 -0.42 23.22 -10.02
C PRO A 140 -0.96 22.95 -8.63
N ALA A 141 -1.70 21.86 -8.43
CA ALA A 141 -2.46 21.71 -7.20
C ALA A 141 -2.37 20.31 -6.65
N PRO A 142 -1.39 20.06 -5.78
CA PRO A 142 -1.30 18.75 -5.11
C PRO A 142 -2.54 18.40 -4.31
N ASN A 143 -3.24 19.39 -3.80
CA ASN A 143 -4.43 19.15 -3.00
C ASN A 143 -5.56 18.48 -3.77
N LYS A 144 -5.53 18.47 -5.08
CA LYS A 144 -6.51 17.72 -5.85
C LYS A 144 -6.52 16.26 -5.48
N ARG A 145 -5.41 15.75 -5.04
CA ARG A 145 -5.27 14.36 -4.69
C ARG A 145 -5.63 14.05 -3.26
N ALA A 146 -5.62 15.07 -2.45
CA ALA A 146 -6.02 14.92 -1.06
C ALA A 146 -7.53 14.78 -0.92
N ILE A 147 -8.24 15.07 -1.97
CA ILE A 147 -9.71 15.01 -1.97
C ILE A 147 -10.23 13.59 -2.07
#